data_5fc80ce64eafb4b29d6694993d416231
#
_entry.id   5fc80ce64eafb4b29d6694993d416231
#
_cell.length_a   1.000
_cell.length_b   1.000
_cell.length_c   1.000
_cell.angle_alpha   90.00
_cell.angle_beta   90.00
_cell.angle_gamma   90.00
#
_symmetry.space_group_name_H-M   'P 1'
#
loop_
_entity.id
_entity.type
_entity.pdbx_description
1 polymer ?
#
loop_
_entity_poly.entity_id
_entity_poly.type
_entity_poly.pdbx_seq_one_letter_code
_entity_poly.pdbx_strand_id
1 'polypeptide(L)'
;MFLWLLRESGPLFDRVASATAGDSRVFLTARIAAATVTAFLAALLLGGPVIRWLGGRFRERVDSASERLNALHERKNATPTMGGLFVVAAVVASSTLWGDLTNGAVLLALAAAVAFCAIGAADDWIKLSTRKRGLTARQKLLGQTVVAAAVGLLLYGELARSPHGLELGLPIGSSAVWLGAAFPLWAVFVLVGSSNAVNLTDGLDGLAGGCAVLTAGAMAGLCYVAGHAVWAGYLGMPYVPQAGEVAVVLGALAGAMLGFLWFNCHPAQVFLGDAGSLPVGALLGFGALVSRQEVLLAVAGGVFVVETLSVIAQVGWFKLTGRRLIACSPLHNHFVLRGQHELKVVVRFWIGSAVCAAIAAALLKVR
;
A
#
# COMPACT_ATOMS: atom_id res chain seq x y z
N MET A 1 8.80 -15.45 13.36
CA MET A 1 8.60 -16.35 14.53
C MET A 1 8.45 -17.81 14.09
N PHE A 2 7.50 -18.15 13.23
CA PHE A 2 7.29 -19.53 12.73
C PHE A 2 8.58 -20.16 12.14
N LEU A 3 9.29 -19.46 11.26
CA LEU A 3 10.55 -19.92 10.67
C LEU A 3 11.66 -20.13 11.71
N TRP A 4 11.73 -19.24 12.70
CA TRP A 4 12.70 -19.39 13.78
C TRP A 4 12.42 -20.65 14.61
N LEU A 5 11.17 -20.91 14.98
CA LEU A 5 10.78 -22.13 15.68
C LEU A 5 11.08 -23.40 14.85
N LEU A 6 10.87 -23.35 13.53
CA LEU A 6 11.23 -24.46 12.65
C LEU A 6 12.74 -24.69 12.59
N ARG A 7 13.55 -23.62 12.51
CA ARG A 7 15.03 -23.74 12.50
C ARG A 7 15.57 -24.31 13.80
N GLU A 8 15.00 -23.92 14.94
CA GLU A 8 15.37 -24.47 16.25
C GLU A 8 14.95 -25.94 16.43
N SER A 9 13.94 -26.40 15.71
CA SER A 9 13.49 -27.80 15.76
C SER A 9 14.43 -28.80 15.03
N GLY A 10 15.54 -28.36 14.44
CA GLY A 10 16.60 -29.14 13.78
C GLY A 10 16.10 -30.27 12.87
N PRO A 11 15.78 -31.49 13.40
CA PRO A 11 15.40 -32.62 12.57
C PRO A 11 14.12 -32.43 11.73
N LEU A 12 13.19 -31.57 12.20
CA LEU A 12 11.97 -31.23 11.46
C LEU A 12 12.32 -30.26 10.33
N PHE A 13 13.18 -29.29 10.60
CA PHE A 13 13.65 -28.33 9.60
C PHE A 13 14.40 -29.05 8.47
N ASP A 14 15.30 -29.97 8.78
CA ASP A 14 16.08 -30.74 7.79
C ASP A 14 15.18 -31.58 6.86
N ARG A 15 14.14 -32.22 7.41
CA ARG A 15 13.14 -32.94 6.60
C ARG A 15 12.35 -32.03 5.67
N VAL A 16 11.96 -30.84 6.16
CA VAL A 16 11.21 -29.87 5.41
C VAL A 16 12.10 -29.18 4.38
N ALA A 17 13.31 -28.79 4.73
CA ALA A 17 14.29 -28.18 3.83
C ALA A 17 14.71 -29.14 2.72
N SER A 18 14.90 -30.42 3.01
CA SER A 18 15.20 -31.43 1.99
C SER A 18 14.04 -31.64 1.01
N ALA A 19 12.79 -31.58 1.49
CA ALA A 19 11.60 -31.67 0.66
C ALA A 19 11.41 -30.41 -0.25
N THR A 20 12.00 -29.28 0.12
CA THR A 20 11.93 -28.01 -0.65
C THR A 20 13.16 -27.72 -1.52
N ALA A 21 13.98 -28.74 -1.80
CA ALA A 21 15.19 -28.65 -2.64
C ALA A 21 16.25 -27.64 -2.16
N GLY A 22 16.39 -27.47 -0.84
CA GLY A 22 17.45 -26.64 -0.24
C GLY A 22 17.24 -25.13 -0.37
N ASP A 23 16.07 -24.67 -0.83
CA ASP A 23 15.75 -23.26 -0.88
C ASP A 23 15.35 -22.75 0.53
N SER A 24 15.94 -21.63 0.97
CA SER A 24 15.60 -20.95 2.22
C SER A 24 14.14 -20.47 2.31
N ARG A 25 13.37 -20.62 1.25
CA ARG A 25 11.97 -20.23 1.08
C ARG A 25 10.98 -21.31 1.53
N VAL A 26 11.25 -21.91 2.66
CA VAL A 26 10.40 -22.95 3.23
C VAL A 26 8.94 -22.50 3.27
N PHE A 27 8.08 -23.18 2.52
CA PHE A 27 6.64 -22.94 2.46
C PHE A 27 6.22 -21.49 2.14
N LEU A 28 6.96 -20.77 1.29
CA LEU A 28 6.68 -19.34 1.04
C LEU A 28 5.22 -19.09 0.65
N THR A 29 4.66 -19.88 -0.28
CA THR A 29 3.26 -19.75 -0.72
C THR A 29 2.28 -19.96 0.45
N ALA A 30 2.51 -21.00 1.27
CA ALA A 30 1.69 -21.27 2.44
C ALA A 30 1.81 -20.15 3.49
N ARG A 31 3.01 -19.59 3.68
CA ARG A 31 3.22 -18.45 4.60
C ARG A 31 2.54 -17.17 4.11
N ILE A 32 2.54 -16.89 2.80
CA ILE A 32 1.79 -15.77 2.23
C ILE A 32 0.29 -15.95 2.51
N ALA A 33 -0.27 -17.12 2.22
CA ALA A 33 -1.67 -17.42 2.48
C ALA A 33 -2.01 -17.32 3.97
N ALA A 34 -1.17 -17.92 4.84
CA ALA A 34 -1.35 -17.86 6.28
C ALA A 34 -1.24 -16.41 6.80
N ALA A 35 -0.29 -15.61 6.28
CA ALA A 35 -0.15 -14.21 6.63
C ALA A 35 -1.39 -13.40 6.22
N THR A 36 -1.93 -13.65 5.02
CA THR A 36 -3.15 -12.99 4.56
C THR A 36 -4.34 -13.31 5.47
N VAL A 37 -4.56 -14.59 5.78
CA VAL A 37 -5.67 -15.01 6.65
C VAL A 37 -5.48 -14.49 8.08
N THR A 38 -4.27 -14.58 8.63
CA THR A 38 -3.98 -14.11 10.00
C THR A 38 -4.20 -12.60 10.10
N ALA A 39 -3.72 -11.81 9.12
CA ALA A 39 -3.92 -10.37 9.10
C ALA A 39 -5.39 -9.99 8.95
N PHE A 40 -6.15 -10.72 8.12
CA PHE A 40 -7.60 -10.55 8.00
C PHE A 40 -8.31 -10.79 9.33
N LEU A 41 -8.05 -11.91 9.98
CA LEU A 41 -8.65 -12.24 11.26
C LEU A 41 -8.22 -11.26 12.37
N ALA A 42 -6.94 -10.87 12.40
CA ALA A 42 -6.45 -9.86 13.33
C ALA A 42 -7.16 -8.51 13.15
N ALA A 43 -7.35 -8.07 11.90
CA ALA A 43 -8.08 -6.83 11.60
C ALA A 43 -9.56 -6.92 12.03
N LEU A 44 -10.22 -8.06 11.84
CA LEU A 44 -11.58 -8.29 12.32
C LEU A 44 -11.67 -8.25 13.85
N LEU A 45 -10.74 -8.93 14.53
CA LEU A 45 -10.73 -9.00 15.99
C LEU A 45 -10.41 -7.64 16.63
N LEU A 46 -9.45 -6.91 16.07
CA LEU A 46 -9.03 -5.59 16.57
C LEU A 46 -10.02 -4.49 16.18
N GLY A 47 -10.66 -4.61 15.02
CA GLY A 47 -11.52 -3.56 14.44
C GLY A 47 -12.64 -3.16 15.38
N GLY A 48 -13.46 -4.10 15.87
CA GLY A 48 -14.58 -3.79 16.75
C GLY A 48 -14.19 -3.03 18.04
N PRO A 49 -13.25 -3.51 18.85
CA PRO A 49 -12.74 -2.77 20.02
C PRO A 49 -12.15 -1.40 19.68
N VAL A 50 -11.33 -1.30 18.62
CA VAL A 50 -10.70 -0.04 18.21
C VAL A 50 -11.74 0.96 17.72
N ILE A 51 -12.73 0.55 16.93
CA ILE A 51 -13.82 1.42 16.46
C ILE A 51 -14.62 1.98 17.65
N ARG A 52 -14.94 1.17 18.65
CA ARG A 52 -15.61 1.65 19.87
C ARG A 52 -14.75 2.67 20.64
N TRP A 53 -13.45 2.41 20.75
CA TRP A 53 -12.52 3.32 21.42
C TRP A 53 -12.37 4.64 20.66
N LEU A 54 -12.25 4.59 19.34
CA LEU A 54 -12.16 5.78 18.47
C LEU A 54 -13.45 6.57 18.48
N GLY A 55 -14.62 5.91 18.41
CA GLY A 55 -15.93 6.55 18.35
C GLY A 55 -16.27 7.41 19.56
N GLY A 56 -15.67 7.11 20.74
CA GLY A 56 -15.78 7.94 21.94
C GLY A 56 -14.90 9.19 21.96
N ARG A 57 -13.90 9.28 21.07
CA ARG A 57 -12.84 10.30 21.16
C ARG A 57 -12.56 11.04 19.86
N PHE A 58 -12.70 10.40 18.71
CA PHE A 58 -12.17 10.84 17.43
C PHE A 58 -13.21 10.76 16.31
N ARG A 59 -13.99 11.84 16.13
CA ARG A 59 -14.95 11.97 15.03
C ARG A 59 -14.50 13.07 14.10
N GLU A 60 -14.22 12.73 12.85
CA GLU A 60 -13.81 13.69 11.84
C GLU A 60 -15.03 14.41 11.26
N ARG A 61 -14.91 15.72 11.04
CA ARG A 61 -15.84 16.48 10.22
C ARG A 61 -15.36 16.43 8.79
N VAL A 62 -16.21 15.97 7.89
CA VAL A 62 -15.91 15.99 6.46
C VAL A 62 -16.04 17.42 5.97
N ASP A 63 -14.91 18.10 5.75
CA ASP A 63 -14.83 19.48 5.27
C ASP A 63 -14.13 19.51 3.90
N SER A 64 -14.92 19.39 2.83
CA SER A 64 -14.42 19.49 1.45
C SER A 64 -14.52 20.93 0.92
N ALA A 65 -13.77 21.24 -0.13
CA ALA A 65 -13.81 22.53 -0.80
C ALA A 65 -15.13 22.80 -1.56
N SER A 66 -16.11 21.88 -1.51
CA SER A 66 -17.41 22.00 -2.17
C SER A 66 -18.52 21.85 -1.14
N GLU A 67 -19.32 22.92 -0.93
CA GLU A 67 -20.50 22.90 -0.05
C GLU A 67 -21.49 21.79 -0.43
N ARG A 68 -21.63 21.50 -1.73
CA ARG A 68 -22.51 20.42 -2.21
C ARG A 68 -22.01 19.05 -1.82
N LEU A 69 -20.69 18.81 -1.79
CA LEU A 69 -20.10 17.57 -1.27
C LEU A 69 -20.26 17.48 0.25
N ASN A 70 -20.09 18.58 0.98
CA ASN A 70 -20.29 18.63 2.43
C ASN A 70 -21.73 18.26 2.79
N ALA A 71 -22.73 18.79 2.06
CA ALA A 71 -24.13 18.43 2.26
C ALA A 71 -24.42 16.94 1.98
N LEU A 72 -23.80 16.35 0.96
CA LEU A 72 -23.93 14.92 0.66
C LEU A 72 -23.28 14.02 1.73
N HIS A 73 -22.19 14.49 2.33
CA HIS A 73 -21.42 13.75 3.33
C HIS A 73 -21.79 14.09 4.80
N GLU A 74 -22.82 14.91 5.03
CA GLU A 74 -23.20 15.34 6.39
C GLU A 74 -23.43 14.16 7.36
N ARG A 75 -24.01 13.05 6.87
CA ARG A 75 -24.23 11.84 7.65
C ARG A 75 -22.92 11.12 8.06
N LYS A 76 -21.81 11.39 7.39
CA LYS A 76 -20.50 10.80 7.65
C LYS A 76 -19.75 11.47 8.81
N ASN A 77 -20.19 12.65 9.26
CA ASN A 77 -19.56 13.40 10.36
C ASN A 77 -19.57 12.68 11.71
N ALA A 78 -20.32 11.58 11.85
CA ALA A 78 -20.34 10.75 13.06
C ALA A 78 -19.36 9.55 13.02
N THR A 79 -18.76 9.28 11.85
CA THR A 79 -17.89 8.11 11.66
C THR A 79 -16.49 8.40 12.21
N PRO A 80 -15.93 7.54 13.09
CA PRO A 80 -14.57 7.71 13.58
C PRO A 80 -13.54 7.50 12.47
N THR A 81 -12.40 8.19 12.57
CA THR A 81 -11.24 8.05 11.69
C THR A 81 -10.09 7.34 12.42
N MET A 82 -8.93 7.17 11.77
CA MET A 82 -7.74 6.46 12.24
C MET A 82 -7.88 4.93 12.29
N GLY A 83 -8.76 4.33 11.48
CA GLY A 83 -8.85 2.88 11.33
C GLY A 83 -7.55 2.24 10.84
N GLY A 84 -6.69 3.02 10.20
CA GLY A 84 -5.34 2.58 9.81
C GLY A 84 -4.49 2.03 10.94
N LEU A 85 -4.73 2.43 12.17
CA LEU A 85 -3.97 1.92 13.33
C LEU A 85 -4.12 0.41 13.50
N PHE A 86 -5.35 -0.12 13.44
CA PHE A 86 -5.53 -1.57 13.56
C PHE A 86 -5.13 -2.32 12.28
N VAL A 87 -5.18 -1.67 11.12
CA VAL A 87 -4.66 -2.25 9.86
C VAL A 87 -3.15 -2.46 9.97
N VAL A 88 -2.40 -1.43 10.34
CA VAL A 88 -0.94 -1.53 10.49
C VAL A 88 -0.58 -2.51 11.61
N ALA A 89 -1.29 -2.51 12.73
CA ALA A 89 -1.08 -3.48 13.81
C ALA A 89 -1.29 -4.92 13.32
N ALA A 90 -2.32 -5.19 12.50
CA ALA A 90 -2.59 -6.49 11.92
C ALA A 90 -1.49 -6.92 10.92
N VAL A 91 -1.03 -5.98 10.07
CA VAL A 91 0.10 -6.22 9.14
C VAL A 91 1.37 -6.57 9.91
N VAL A 92 1.74 -5.76 10.90
CA VAL A 92 2.95 -5.98 11.70
C VAL A 92 2.88 -7.30 12.45
N ALA A 93 1.78 -7.58 13.14
CA ALA A 93 1.61 -8.83 13.90
C ALA A 93 1.69 -10.05 12.99
N SER A 94 0.98 -10.05 11.88
CA SER A 94 0.97 -11.16 10.93
C SER A 94 2.33 -11.35 10.25
N SER A 95 2.96 -10.27 9.80
CA SER A 95 4.28 -10.34 9.17
C SER A 95 5.36 -10.78 10.15
N THR A 96 5.28 -10.40 11.41
CA THR A 96 6.20 -10.87 12.47
C THR A 96 6.02 -12.38 12.73
N LEU A 97 4.79 -12.87 12.64
CA LEU A 97 4.49 -14.29 12.85
C LEU A 97 5.01 -15.15 11.68
N TRP A 98 4.76 -14.75 10.44
CA TRP A 98 4.97 -15.58 9.25
C TRP A 98 6.19 -15.19 8.40
N GLY A 99 6.65 -13.94 8.45
CA GLY A 99 7.81 -13.45 7.71
C GLY A 99 9.13 -13.91 8.30
N ASP A 100 10.17 -13.84 7.49
CA ASP A 100 11.54 -14.04 7.94
C ASP A 100 12.12 -12.72 8.45
N LEU A 101 12.20 -12.57 9.77
CA LEU A 101 12.72 -11.38 10.43
C LEU A 101 14.26 -11.27 10.31
N THR A 102 14.95 -12.26 9.76
CA THR A 102 16.37 -12.14 9.42
C THR A 102 16.59 -11.45 8.06
N ASN A 103 15.52 -11.28 7.29
CA ASN A 103 15.54 -10.58 6.01
C ASN A 103 15.44 -9.07 6.25
N GLY A 104 16.47 -8.31 5.88
CA GLY A 104 16.53 -6.86 6.05
C GLY A 104 15.39 -6.12 5.35
N ALA A 105 14.96 -6.60 4.16
CA ALA A 105 13.84 -5.98 3.44
C ALA A 105 12.51 -6.12 4.19
N VAL A 106 12.27 -7.24 4.91
CA VAL A 106 11.07 -7.39 5.76
C VAL A 106 11.09 -6.38 6.90
N LEU A 107 12.23 -6.27 7.60
CA LEU A 107 12.36 -5.31 8.71
C LEU A 107 12.19 -3.87 8.23
N LEU A 108 12.77 -3.51 7.07
CA LEU A 108 12.61 -2.19 6.46
C LEU A 108 11.16 -1.92 6.04
N ALA A 109 10.45 -2.92 5.50
CA ALA A 109 9.03 -2.80 5.16
C ALA A 109 8.17 -2.48 6.40
N LEU A 110 8.40 -3.23 7.50
CA LEU A 110 7.68 -3.01 8.75
C LEU A 110 8.02 -1.66 9.38
N ALA A 111 9.29 -1.27 9.36
CA ALA A 111 9.74 0.03 9.85
C ALA A 111 9.11 1.17 9.03
N ALA A 112 9.08 1.06 7.70
CA ALA A 112 8.41 2.02 6.82
C ALA A 112 6.92 2.11 7.13
N ALA A 113 6.22 0.97 7.28
CA ALA A 113 4.80 0.95 7.61
C ALA A 113 4.51 1.69 8.93
N VAL A 114 5.28 1.40 9.98
CA VAL A 114 5.12 2.05 11.29
C VAL A 114 5.45 3.54 11.23
N ALA A 115 6.53 3.93 10.53
CA ALA A 115 6.93 5.33 10.42
C ALA A 115 5.91 6.16 9.61
N PHE A 116 5.43 5.67 8.48
CA PHE A 116 4.36 6.35 7.71
C PHE A 116 3.03 6.39 8.49
N CYS A 117 2.70 5.32 9.23
CA CYS A 117 1.56 5.30 10.14
C CYS A 117 1.69 6.37 11.23
N ALA A 118 2.86 6.53 11.83
CA ALA A 118 3.10 7.55 12.85
C ALA A 118 2.92 8.98 12.30
N ILE A 119 3.40 9.26 11.07
CA ILE A 119 3.17 10.55 10.41
C ILE A 119 1.67 10.77 10.19
N GLY A 120 0.96 9.77 9.66
CA GLY A 120 -0.48 9.87 9.42
C GLY A 120 -1.28 10.00 10.70
N ALA A 121 -0.93 9.24 11.73
CA ALA A 121 -1.56 9.32 13.04
C ALA A 121 -1.34 10.69 13.72
N ALA A 122 -0.16 11.29 13.56
CA ALA A 122 0.11 12.63 14.03
C ALA A 122 -0.74 13.67 13.30
N ASP A 123 -0.90 13.53 11.99
CA ASP A 123 -1.78 14.41 11.19
C ASP A 123 -3.24 14.30 11.63
N ASP A 124 -3.76 13.07 11.72
CA ASP A 124 -5.13 12.80 12.16
C ASP A 124 -5.36 13.27 13.61
N TRP A 125 -4.40 13.02 14.51
CA TRP A 125 -4.47 13.48 15.88
C TRP A 125 -4.57 15.01 15.99
N ILE A 126 -3.75 15.75 15.21
CA ILE A 126 -3.79 17.22 15.20
C ILE A 126 -5.12 17.74 14.67
N LYS A 127 -5.69 17.13 13.61
CA LYS A 127 -7.02 17.46 13.09
C LYS A 127 -8.11 17.34 14.16
N LEU A 128 -8.02 16.30 15.00
CA LEU A 128 -9.06 15.94 15.95
C LEU A 128 -8.90 16.64 17.31
N SER A 129 -7.66 16.89 17.75
CA SER A 129 -7.37 17.49 19.07
C SER A 129 -7.27 19.02 19.05
N THR A 130 -7.10 19.61 17.87
CA THR A 130 -6.95 21.05 17.72
C THR A 130 -7.95 21.63 16.72
N ARG A 131 -8.08 22.96 16.66
CA ARG A 131 -8.85 23.64 15.60
C ARG A 131 -8.09 23.74 14.26
N LYS A 132 -6.89 23.14 14.18
CA LYS A 132 -6.09 23.13 12.95
C LYS A 132 -6.56 22.01 12.01
N ARG A 133 -6.37 22.19 10.72
CA ARG A 133 -6.67 21.19 9.68
C ARG A 133 -5.60 20.09 9.54
N GLY A 134 -4.89 19.73 10.61
CA GLY A 134 -3.80 18.77 10.61
C GLY A 134 -2.42 19.41 10.45
N LEU A 135 -1.44 18.62 10.02
CA LEU A 135 -0.11 19.08 9.62
C LEU A 135 -0.23 19.94 8.36
N THR A 136 0.65 20.93 8.20
CA THR A 136 0.75 21.62 6.92
C THR A 136 1.26 20.64 5.84
N ALA A 137 0.85 20.85 4.58
CA ALA A 137 1.30 20.01 3.47
C ALA A 137 2.83 19.89 3.39
N ARG A 138 3.56 20.98 3.74
CA ARG A 138 5.03 20.98 3.78
C ARG A 138 5.58 20.10 4.91
N GLN A 139 5.00 20.16 6.10
CA GLN A 139 5.43 19.33 7.25
C GLN A 139 5.17 17.85 6.98
N LYS A 140 3.99 17.51 6.45
CA LYS A 140 3.62 16.14 6.07
C LYS A 140 4.57 15.61 5.00
N LEU A 141 4.79 16.37 3.93
CA LEU A 141 5.70 15.98 2.85
C LEU A 141 7.15 15.85 3.34
N LEU A 142 7.62 16.76 4.19
CA LEU A 142 8.97 16.68 4.77
C LEU A 142 9.14 15.41 5.59
N GLY A 143 8.20 15.10 6.49
CA GLY A 143 8.23 13.87 7.29
C GLY A 143 8.28 12.61 6.43
N GLN A 144 7.40 12.53 5.42
CA GLN A 144 7.39 11.43 4.45
C GLN A 144 8.72 11.32 3.69
N THR A 145 9.26 12.46 3.23
CA THR A 145 10.53 12.50 2.49
C THR A 145 11.71 12.03 3.34
N VAL A 146 11.78 12.44 4.61
CA VAL A 146 12.85 12.01 5.52
C VAL A 146 12.79 10.51 5.76
N VAL A 147 11.60 9.97 6.05
CA VAL A 147 11.43 8.52 6.24
C VAL A 147 11.74 7.76 4.94
N ALA A 148 11.21 8.23 3.81
CA ALA A 148 11.45 7.60 2.52
C ALA A 148 12.93 7.64 2.10
N ALA A 149 13.66 8.72 2.40
CA ALA A 149 15.10 8.84 2.16
C ALA A 149 15.90 7.86 3.02
N ALA A 150 15.56 7.74 4.31
CA ALA A 150 16.21 6.76 5.19
C ALA A 150 15.98 5.32 4.69
N VAL A 151 14.73 4.96 4.36
CA VAL A 151 14.38 3.66 3.81
C VAL A 151 15.09 3.43 2.46
N GLY A 152 15.09 4.42 1.57
CA GLY A 152 15.74 4.34 0.26
C GLY A 152 17.25 4.16 0.34
N LEU A 153 17.94 4.82 1.27
CA LEU A 153 19.37 4.66 1.51
C LEU A 153 19.72 3.28 2.06
N LEU A 154 18.94 2.78 3.05
CA LEU A 154 19.15 1.45 3.59
C LEU A 154 18.88 0.37 2.54
N LEU A 155 17.81 0.52 1.76
CA LEU A 155 17.47 -0.39 0.68
C LEU A 155 18.51 -0.35 -0.46
N TYR A 156 19.10 0.83 -0.73
CA TYR A 156 20.22 0.95 -1.66
C TYR A 156 21.39 0.07 -1.24
N GLY A 157 21.77 0.10 0.04
CA GLY A 157 22.85 -0.72 0.58
C GLY A 157 22.61 -2.24 0.44
N GLU A 158 21.36 -2.66 0.54
CA GLU A 158 20.95 -4.06 0.34
C GLU A 158 20.96 -4.46 -1.15
N LEU A 159 20.32 -3.65 -1.99
CA LEU A 159 20.11 -3.95 -3.40
C LEU A 159 21.37 -3.76 -4.24
N ALA A 160 22.28 -2.87 -3.87
CA ALA A 160 23.56 -2.66 -4.57
C ALA A 160 24.46 -3.91 -4.59
N ARG A 161 24.20 -4.88 -3.70
CA ARG A 161 24.90 -6.17 -3.66
C ARG A 161 24.39 -7.18 -4.70
N SER A 162 23.24 -6.90 -5.32
CA SER A 162 22.62 -7.77 -6.32
C SER A 162 22.94 -7.27 -7.74
N PRO A 163 23.19 -8.14 -8.73
CA PRO A 163 23.59 -7.73 -10.09
C PRO A 163 22.62 -6.76 -10.76
N HIS A 164 21.32 -6.93 -10.54
CA HIS A 164 20.26 -6.11 -11.14
C HIS A 164 19.47 -5.28 -10.09
N GLY A 165 20.00 -5.17 -8.88
CA GLY A 165 19.29 -4.57 -7.75
C GLY A 165 19.01 -3.07 -7.88
N LEU A 166 19.78 -2.34 -8.71
CA LEU A 166 19.64 -0.90 -8.93
C LEU A 166 19.10 -0.57 -10.33
N GLU A 167 18.55 -1.53 -11.05
CA GLU A 167 17.96 -1.34 -12.36
C GLU A 167 16.44 -1.09 -12.27
N LEU A 168 15.93 -0.11 -12.99
CA LEU A 168 14.51 0.09 -13.20
C LEU A 168 14.06 -0.79 -14.36
N GLY A 169 13.28 -1.83 -14.10
CA GLY A 169 12.74 -2.70 -15.12
C GLY A 169 11.61 -2.04 -15.91
N LEU A 170 11.72 -2.01 -17.24
CA LEU A 170 10.63 -1.56 -18.10
C LEU A 170 9.73 -2.75 -18.48
N PRO A 171 8.39 -2.57 -18.56
CA PRO A 171 7.43 -3.66 -18.80
C PRO A 171 7.41 -4.15 -20.25
N ILE A 172 8.05 -3.44 -21.20
CA ILE A 172 8.07 -3.77 -22.62
C ILE A 172 9.52 -3.93 -23.08
N GLY A 173 9.84 -5.09 -23.64
CA GLY A 173 11.21 -5.45 -24.04
C GLY A 173 12.11 -5.77 -22.82
N SER A 174 13.32 -6.26 -23.08
CA SER A 174 14.33 -6.58 -22.05
C SER A 174 15.11 -5.36 -21.57
N SER A 175 14.55 -4.15 -21.74
CA SER A 175 15.25 -2.91 -21.41
C SER A 175 15.15 -2.61 -19.92
N ALA A 176 16.27 -2.23 -19.32
CA ALA A 176 16.35 -1.72 -17.96
C ALA A 176 17.15 -0.42 -17.92
N VAL A 177 16.77 0.47 -17.01
CA VAL A 177 17.48 1.72 -16.78
C VAL A 177 18.29 1.61 -15.50
N TRP A 178 19.61 1.74 -15.61
CA TRP A 178 20.49 1.76 -14.45
C TRP A 178 20.33 3.05 -13.66
N LEU A 179 19.85 2.96 -12.44
CA LEU A 179 19.66 4.10 -11.54
C LEU A 179 20.93 4.44 -10.74
N GLY A 180 21.73 3.44 -10.37
CA GLY A 180 22.94 3.63 -9.59
C GLY A 180 22.72 4.47 -8.35
N ALA A 181 23.52 5.52 -8.16
CA ALA A 181 23.44 6.45 -7.03
C ALA A 181 22.14 7.29 -7.01
N ALA A 182 21.37 7.34 -8.10
CA ALA A 182 20.05 8.01 -8.11
C ALA A 182 18.94 7.17 -7.49
N PHE A 183 19.18 5.89 -7.18
CA PHE A 183 18.18 4.99 -6.60
C PHE A 183 17.52 5.54 -5.32
N PRO A 184 18.24 6.12 -4.32
CA PRO A 184 17.58 6.66 -3.13
C PRO A 184 16.59 7.79 -3.46
N LEU A 185 16.91 8.65 -4.41
CA LEU A 185 15.99 9.70 -4.86
C LEU A 185 14.76 9.12 -5.55
N TRP A 186 14.95 8.09 -6.39
CA TRP A 186 13.87 7.34 -7.00
C TRP A 186 12.99 6.65 -5.95
N ALA A 187 13.59 6.05 -4.92
CA ALA A 187 12.86 5.43 -3.81
C ALA A 187 11.99 6.45 -3.06
N VAL A 188 12.50 7.66 -2.80
CA VAL A 188 11.71 8.75 -2.23
C VAL A 188 10.51 9.07 -3.12
N PHE A 189 10.71 9.22 -4.43
CA PHE A 189 9.63 9.50 -5.37
C PHE A 189 8.55 8.41 -5.35
N VAL A 190 8.94 7.13 -5.38
CA VAL A 190 8.03 6.00 -5.37
C VAL A 190 7.27 5.90 -4.03
N LEU A 191 7.98 5.94 -2.89
CA LEU A 191 7.36 5.81 -1.58
C LEU A 191 6.41 6.96 -1.25
N VAL A 192 6.84 8.20 -1.47
CA VAL A 192 6.02 9.38 -1.21
C VAL A 192 4.89 9.47 -2.22
N GLY A 193 5.16 9.18 -3.49
CA GLY A 193 4.16 9.19 -4.56
C GLY A 193 3.04 8.19 -4.32
N SER A 194 3.37 6.91 -4.07
CA SER A 194 2.38 5.87 -3.80
C SER A 194 1.61 6.11 -2.49
N SER A 195 2.30 6.58 -1.44
CA SER A 195 1.69 6.94 -0.17
C SER A 195 0.61 8.01 -0.35
N ASN A 196 0.92 9.10 -1.03
CA ASN A 196 -0.05 10.18 -1.27
C ASN A 196 -1.13 9.80 -2.30
N ALA A 197 -0.82 8.92 -3.26
CA ALA A 197 -1.81 8.44 -4.24
C ALA A 197 -2.93 7.62 -3.58
N VAL A 198 -2.58 6.73 -2.64
CA VAL A 198 -3.59 6.02 -1.83
C VAL A 198 -4.37 7.00 -0.96
N ASN A 199 -3.70 7.97 -0.32
CA ASN A 199 -4.35 8.97 0.52
C ASN A 199 -5.35 9.83 -0.26
N LEU A 200 -5.03 10.26 -1.48
CA LEU A 200 -5.94 11.00 -2.34
C LEU A 200 -7.16 10.17 -2.79
N THR A 201 -7.03 8.86 -2.87
CA THR A 201 -8.10 7.95 -3.28
C THR A 201 -9.05 7.61 -2.11
N ASP A 202 -8.64 7.86 -0.86
CA ASP A 202 -9.42 7.56 0.35
C ASP A 202 -10.52 8.60 0.60
N GLY A 203 -11.44 8.76 -0.35
CA GLY A 203 -12.51 9.76 -0.31
C GLY A 203 -13.93 9.19 -0.25
N LEU A 204 -14.14 7.90 -0.53
CA LEU A 204 -15.44 7.23 -0.47
C LEU A 204 -15.32 5.93 0.32
N ASP A 205 -16.42 5.55 1.00
CA ASP A 205 -16.52 4.33 1.79
C ASP A 205 -16.15 3.09 0.96
N GLY A 206 -15.09 2.39 1.36
CA GLY A 206 -14.59 1.18 0.70
C GLY A 206 -13.73 1.42 -0.54
N LEU A 207 -13.60 2.64 -1.07
CA LEU A 207 -12.91 2.89 -2.32
C LEU A 207 -11.42 2.54 -2.24
N ALA A 208 -10.68 3.22 -1.37
CA ALA A 208 -9.25 2.96 -1.20
C ALA A 208 -8.99 1.54 -0.71
N GLY A 209 -9.84 1.04 0.22
CA GLY A 209 -9.74 -0.31 0.77
C GLY A 209 -9.77 -1.39 -0.30
N GLY A 210 -10.80 -1.41 -1.14
CA GLY A 210 -10.95 -2.42 -2.19
C GLY A 210 -9.88 -2.33 -3.28
N CYS A 211 -9.52 -1.12 -3.72
CA CYS A 211 -8.42 -0.93 -4.67
C CYS A 211 -7.08 -1.39 -4.08
N ALA A 212 -6.82 -1.12 -2.79
CA ALA A 212 -5.60 -1.53 -2.11
C ALA A 212 -5.48 -3.06 -1.99
N VAL A 213 -6.58 -3.78 -1.71
CA VAL A 213 -6.60 -5.25 -1.67
C VAL A 213 -6.14 -5.82 -3.01
N LEU A 214 -6.71 -5.34 -4.12
CA LEU A 214 -6.39 -5.83 -5.47
C LEU A 214 -4.94 -5.50 -5.86
N THR A 215 -4.49 -4.28 -5.59
CA THR A 215 -3.12 -3.85 -5.88
C THR A 215 -2.11 -4.59 -4.99
N ALA A 216 -2.39 -4.76 -3.70
CA ALA A 216 -1.51 -5.50 -2.78
C ALA A 216 -1.39 -6.98 -3.18
N GLY A 217 -2.51 -7.61 -3.59
CA GLY A 217 -2.50 -8.98 -4.11
C GLY A 217 -1.63 -9.12 -5.37
N ALA A 218 -1.78 -8.19 -6.33
CA ALA A 218 -0.95 -8.16 -7.53
C ALA A 218 0.54 -7.97 -7.19
N MET A 219 0.87 -6.99 -6.32
CA MET A 219 2.24 -6.73 -5.90
C MET A 219 2.84 -7.89 -5.09
N ALA A 220 2.05 -8.58 -4.27
CA ALA A 220 2.50 -9.80 -3.58
C ALA A 220 2.87 -10.90 -4.59
N GLY A 221 2.07 -11.08 -5.65
CA GLY A 221 2.39 -11.97 -6.75
C GLY A 221 3.68 -11.59 -7.48
N LEU A 222 3.87 -10.31 -7.79
CA LEU A 222 5.09 -9.79 -8.42
C LEU A 222 6.33 -10.00 -7.54
N CYS A 223 6.23 -9.72 -6.25
CA CYS A 223 7.31 -9.97 -5.29
C CYS A 223 7.62 -11.47 -5.17
N TYR A 224 6.60 -12.32 -5.13
CA TYR A 224 6.77 -13.78 -5.12
C TYR A 224 7.55 -14.25 -6.35
N VAL A 225 7.17 -13.79 -7.55
CA VAL A 225 7.84 -14.15 -8.81
C VAL A 225 9.27 -13.62 -8.84
N ALA A 226 9.49 -12.34 -8.51
CA ALA A 226 10.82 -11.73 -8.48
C ALA A 226 11.75 -12.44 -7.48
N GLY A 227 11.18 -12.96 -6.39
CA GLY A 227 11.90 -13.74 -5.41
C GLY A 227 12.16 -15.19 -5.81
N HIS A 228 11.64 -15.73 -6.90
CA HIS A 228 11.79 -17.13 -7.32
C HIS A 228 12.63 -17.24 -8.59
N ALA A 229 13.85 -17.82 -8.49
CA ALA A 229 14.83 -17.85 -9.59
C ALA A 229 14.26 -18.40 -10.92
N VAL A 230 13.51 -19.50 -10.86
CA VAL A 230 12.93 -20.14 -12.06
C VAL A 230 11.84 -19.27 -12.69
N TRP A 231 10.91 -18.77 -11.88
CA TRP A 231 9.82 -17.92 -12.39
C TRP A 231 10.31 -16.56 -12.85
N ALA A 232 11.27 -15.95 -12.14
CA ALA A 232 11.87 -14.69 -12.55
C ALA A 232 12.56 -14.85 -13.92
N GLY A 233 13.37 -15.92 -14.08
CA GLY A 233 14.01 -16.23 -15.36
C GLY A 233 13.01 -16.51 -16.49
N TYR A 234 11.95 -17.28 -16.24
CA TYR A 234 10.92 -17.57 -17.23
C TYR A 234 10.15 -16.34 -17.71
N LEU A 235 9.92 -15.38 -16.80
CA LEU A 235 9.18 -14.14 -17.08
C LEU A 235 10.10 -12.95 -17.43
N GLY A 236 11.41 -13.17 -17.54
CA GLY A 236 12.37 -12.11 -17.87
C GLY A 236 12.48 -11.02 -16.79
N MET A 237 12.15 -11.35 -15.55
CA MET A 237 12.24 -10.42 -14.41
C MET A 237 13.62 -10.50 -13.74
N PRO A 238 14.11 -9.39 -13.15
CA PRO A 238 15.26 -9.46 -12.26
C PRO A 238 14.99 -10.40 -11.09
N TYR A 239 15.91 -11.33 -10.84
CA TYR A 239 15.83 -12.17 -9.68
C TYR A 239 16.35 -11.42 -8.45
N VAL A 240 15.50 -11.19 -7.47
CA VAL A 240 15.82 -10.53 -6.20
C VAL A 240 15.39 -11.43 -5.04
N PRO A 241 16.34 -12.18 -4.43
CA PRO A 241 15.99 -13.17 -3.40
C PRO A 241 15.15 -12.62 -2.24
N GLN A 242 15.40 -11.39 -1.82
CA GLN A 242 14.69 -10.73 -0.72
C GLN A 242 13.23 -10.44 -1.03
N ALA A 243 12.86 -10.30 -2.31
CA ALA A 243 11.50 -9.94 -2.73
C ALA A 243 10.46 -10.99 -2.32
N GLY A 244 10.83 -12.27 -2.32
CA GLY A 244 9.92 -13.35 -1.91
C GLY A 244 9.39 -13.17 -0.49
N GLU A 245 10.21 -12.73 0.45
CA GLU A 245 9.78 -12.49 1.84
C GLU A 245 8.90 -11.23 1.96
N VAL A 246 9.12 -10.22 1.11
CA VAL A 246 8.25 -9.03 1.04
C VAL A 246 6.84 -9.40 0.55
N ALA A 247 6.70 -10.48 -0.25
CA ALA A 247 5.38 -10.99 -0.64
C ALA A 247 4.54 -11.43 0.57
N VAL A 248 5.16 -11.90 1.67
CA VAL A 248 4.46 -12.23 2.92
C VAL A 248 3.88 -10.96 3.55
N VAL A 249 4.64 -9.87 3.55
CA VAL A 249 4.19 -8.56 4.09
C VAL A 249 3.04 -8.00 3.25
N LEU A 250 3.13 -8.08 1.92
CA LEU A 250 2.07 -7.62 1.02
C LEU A 250 0.82 -8.51 1.07
N GLY A 251 0.99 -9.82 1.29
CA GLY A 251 -0.11 -10.73 1.59
C GLY A 251 -0.82 -10.35 2.90
N ALA A 252 -0.04 -10.07 3.96
CA ALA A 252 -0.58 -9.55 5.21
C ALA A 252 -1.30 -8.21 5.01
N LEU A 253 -0.76 -7.30 4.19
CA LEU A 253 -1.42 -6.04 3.84
C LEU A 253 -2.76 -6.28 3.13
N ALA A 254 -2.81 -7.16 2.13
CA ALA A 254 -4.06 -7.52 1.45
C ALA A 254 -5.10 -8.07 2.43
N GLY A 255 -4.68 -8.99 3.33
CA GLY A 255 -5.55 -9.54 4.37
C GLY A 255 -6.06 -8.49 5.36
N ALA A 256 -5.17 -7.64 5.87
CA ALA A 256 -5.55 -6.57 6.80
C ALA A 256 -6.53 -5.57 6.15
N MET A 257 -6.32 -5.23 4.87
CA MET A 257 -7.22 -4.35 4.13
C MET A 257 -8.57 -5.01 3.84
N LEU A 258 -8.63 -6.32 3.61
CA LEU A 258 -9.90 -7.06 3.54
C LEU A 258 -10.66 -7.01 4.87
N GLY A 259 -9.95 -7.21 6.00
CA GLY A 259 -10.55 -7.10 7.33
C GLY A 259 -10.99 -5.67 7.67
N PHE A 260 -10.25 -4.66 7.24
CA PHE A 260 -10.64 -3.26 7.34
C PHE A 260 -11.90 -2.98 6.50
N LEU A 261 -11.95 -3.48 5.27
CA LEU A 261 -13.07 -3.29 4.35
C LEU A 261 -14.38 -3.83 4.90
N TRP A 262 -14.35 -4.86 5.76
CA TRP A 262 -15.52 -5.37 6.48
C TRP A 262 -16.26 -4.28 7.28
N PHE A 263 -15.50 -3.35 7.85
CA PHE A 263 -16.04 -2.22 8.63
C PHE A 263 -16.17 -0.93 7.81
N ASN A 264 -15.41 -0.80 6.72
CA ASN A 264 -15.36 0.43 5.92
C ASN A 264 -16.26 0.38 4.68
N CYS A 265 -16.83 -0.80 4.30
CA CYS A 265 -17.83 -0.85 3.24
C CYS A 265 -19.04 0.02 3.60
N HIS A 266 -19.67 0.58 2.56
CA HIS A 266 -20.78 1.53 2.76
C HIS A 266 -22.01 0.89 3.43
N PRO A 267 -22.60 1.51 4.49
CA PRO A 267 -22.15 2.72 5.17
C PRO A 267 -20.96 2.45 6.12
N ALA A 268 -19.88 3.21 6.00
CA ALA A 268 -18.67 2.98 6.77
C ALA A 268 -18.85 3.17 8.28
N GLN A 269 -18.33 2.22 9.06
CA GLN A 269 -18.26 2.29 10.53
C GLN A 269 -16.97 2.97 11.02
N VAL A 270 -15.96 3.06 10.15
CA VAL A 270 -14.67 3.68 10.43
C VAL A 270 -14.00 4.13 9.13
N PHE A 271 -13.32 5.27 9.15
CA PHE A 271 -12.46 5.72 8.06
C PHE A 271 -11.02 5.28 8.28
N LEU A 272 -10.31 5.04 7.16
CA LEU A 272 -8.91 4.63 7.17
C LEU A 272 -8.02 5.71 7.80
N GLY A 273 -8.26 6.95 7.40
CA GLY A 273 -7.48 8.13 7.79
C GLY A 273 -6.06 8.14 7.20
N ASP A 274 -5.35 9.22 7.49
CA ASP A 274 -3.95 9.34 7.09
C ASP A 274 -3.05 8.30 7.79
N ALA A 275 -3.45 7.89 9.01
CA ALA A 275 -2.79 6.82 9.76
C ALA A 275 -2.78 5.47 9.03
N GLY A 276 -3.71 5.25 8.08
CA GLY A 276 -3.80 4.01 7.29
C GLY A 276 -3.40 4.19 5.83
N SER A 277 -3.91 5.22 5.17
CA SER A 277 -3.68 5.42 3.74
C SER A 277 -2.20 5.64 3.40
N LEU A 278 -1.46 6.37 4.26
CA LEU A 278 -0.04 6.60 4.04
C LEU A 278 0.80 5.33 4.12
N PRO A 279 0.72 4.50 5.18
CA PRO A 279 1.49 3.26 5.24
C PRO A 279 1.06 2.23 4.20
N VAL A 280 -0.22 2.15 3.82
CA VAL A 280 -0.69 1.26 2.75
C VAL A 280 0.02 1.60 1.44
N GLY A 281 -0.01 2.86 1.02
CA GLY A 281 0.69 3.28 -0.20
C GLY A 281 2.20 3.11 -0.11
N ALA A 282 2.82 3.40 1.04
CA ALA A 282 4.25 3.20 1.26
C ALA A 282 4.66 1.73 1.13
N LEU A 283 3.86 0.78 1.67
CA LEU A 283 4.12 -0.67 1.52
C LEU A 283 3.99 -1.14 0.08
N LEU A 284 3.00 -0.63 -0.67
CA LEU A 284 2.87 -0.93 -2.10
C LEU A 284 4.11 -0.44 -2.87
N GLY A 285 4.54 0.80 -2.63
CA GLY A 285 5.76 1.37 -3.20
C GLY A 285 7.02 0.61 -2.80
N PHE A 286 7.12 0.19 -1.54
CA PHE A 286 8.24 -0.60 -1.04
C PHE A 286 8.34 -1.97 -1.75
N GLY A 287 7.21 -2.67 -1.90
CA GLY A 287 7.18 -3.93 -2.64
C GLY A 287 7.64 -3.77 -4.09
N ALA A 288 7.25 -2.67 -4.74
CA ALA A 288 7.67 -2.37 -6.10
C ALA A 288 9.19 -2.11 -6.18
N LEU A 289 9.74 -1.34 -5.24
CA LEU A 289 11.18 -1.06 -5.17
C LEU A 289 12.00 -2.33 -4.97
N VAL A 290 11.56 -3.24 -4.06
CA VAL A 290 12.29 -4.48 -3.81
C VAL A 290 12.18 -5.44 -4.99
N SER A 291 11.00 -5.56 -5.61
CA SER A 291 10.80 -6.45 -6.77
C SER A 291 11.29 -5.84 -8.09
N ARG A 292 11.75 -4.59 -8.10
CA ARG A 292 12.14 -3.83 -9.30
C ARG A 292 11.01 -3.70 -10.33
N GLN A 293 9.78 -3.57 -9.83
CA GLN A 293 8.55 -3.52 -10.64
C GLN A 293 7.77 -2.21 -10.43
N GLU A 294 8.47 -1.09 -10.31
CA GLU A 294 7.88 0.22 -10.00
C GLU A 294 6.94 0.70 -11.11
N VAL A 295 7.29 0.42 -12.37
CA VAL A 295 6.42 0.73 -13.51
C VAL A 295 5.16 -0.15 -13.49
N LEU A 296 5.29 -1.44 -13.14
CA LEU A 296 4.14 -2.31 -12.99
C LEU A 296 3.27 -1.94 -11.79
N LEU A 297 3.83 -1.34 -10.72
CA LEU A 297 3.02 -0.75 -9.67
C LEU A 297 2.13 0.38 -10.22
N ALA A 298 2.67 1.25 -11.08
CA ALA A 298 1.87 2.31 -11.69
C ALA A 298 0.72 1.74 -12.55
N VAL A 299 0.92 0.58 -13.17
CA VAL A 299 -0.13 -0.12 -13.92
C VAL A 299 -1.12 -0.82 -12.98
N ALA A 300 -0.64 -1.66 -12.05
CA ALA A 300 -1.49 -2.40 -11.10
C ALA A 300 -2.28 -1.46 -10.18
N GLY A 301 -1.66 -0.36 -9.76
CA GLY A 301 -2.25 0.73 -9.01
C GLY A 301 -2.86 1.83 -9.87
N GLY A 302 -3.23 1.54 -11.12
CA GLY A 302 -3.69 2.53 -12.11
C GLY A 302 -4.83 3.41 -11.63
N VAL A 303 -5.70 2.91 -10.77
CA VAL A 303 -6.75 3.71 -10.13
C VAL A 303 -6.14 4.82 -9.27
N PHE A 304 -5.16 4.51 -8.43
CA PHE A 304 -4.46 5.50 -7.59
C PHE A 304 -3.72 6.53 -8.45
N VAL A 305 -3.12 6.08 -9.55
CA VAL A 305 -2.44 6.96 -10.51
C VAL A 305 -3.43 7.92 -11.16
N VAL A 306 -4.56 7.42 -11.67
CA VAL A 306 -5.58 8.25 -12.35
C VAL A 306 -6.20 9.26 -11.37
N GLU A 307 -6.48 8.86 -10.14
CA GLU A 307 -6.96 9.77 -9.09
C GLU A 307 -5.95 10.90 -8.84
N THR A 308 -4.68 10.55 -8.65
CA THR A 308 -3.61 11.53 -8.44
C THR A 308 -3.42 12.46 -9.64
N LEU A 309 -3.38 11.91 -10.85
CA LEU A 309 -3.24 12.69 -12.08
C LEU A 309 -4.43 13.65 -12.27
N SER A 310 -5.65 13.23 -11.89
CA SER A 310 -6.83 14.10 -11.93
C SER A 310 -6.68 15.34 -11.05
N VAL A 311 -6.05 15.17 -9.86
CA VAL A 311 -5.76 16.31 -8.95
C VAL A 311 -4.68 17.21 -9.53
N ILE A 312 -3.58 16.63 -10.02
CA ILE A 312 -2.47 17.39 -10.61
C ILE A 312 -2.97 18.19 -11.82
N ALA A 313 -3.72 17.55 -12.72
CA ALA A 313 -4.29 18.19 -13.90
C ALA A 313 -5.27 19.30 -13.53
N GLN A 314 -6.17 19.07 -12.57
CA GLN A 314 -7.13 20.08 -12.09
C GLN A 314 -6.43 21.30 -11.49
N VAL A 315 -5.45 21.07 -10.59
CA VAL A 315 -4.72 22.17 -9.93
C VAL A 315 -3.87 22.94 -10.94
N GLY A 316 -3.17 22.24 -11.82
CA GLY A 316 -2.36 22.87 -12.88
C GLY A 316 -3.22 23.70 -13.82
N TRP A 317 -4.31 23.13 -14.32
CA TRP A 317 -5.24 23.83 -15.21
C TRP A 317 -5.86 25.05 -14.55
N PHE A 318 -6.31 24.90 -13.29
CA PHE A 318 -6.91 26.02 -12.56
C PHE A 318 -5.91 27.17 -12.33
N LYS A 319 -4.65 26.88 -12.02
CA LYS A 319 -3.60 27.89 -11.88
C LYS A 319 -3.31 28.65 -13.18
N LEU A 320 -3.42 27.97 -14.32
CA LEU A 320 -3.14 28.55 -15.63
C LEU A 320 -4.33 29.34 -16.20
N THR A 321 -5.55 28.88 -15.98
CA THR A 321 -6.74 29.38 -16.69
C THR A 321 -7.78 30.02 -15.78
N GLY A 322 -7.70 29.85 -14.45
CA GLY A 322 -8.74 30.24 -13.49
C GLY A 322 -10.04 29.43 -13.61
N ARG A 323 -10.07 28.37 -14.45
CA ARG A 323 -11.26 27.55 -14.70
C ARG A 323 -11.03 26.11 -14.24
N ARG A 324 -12.10 25.45 -13.80
CA ARG A 324 -12.05 24.02 -13.44
C ARG A 324 -12.00 23.16 -14.71
N LEU A 325 -11.14 22.14 -14.73
CA LEU A 325 -11.07 21.14 -15.79
C LEU A 325 -12.19 20.11 -15.65
N ILE A 326 -12.42 19.63 -14.42
CA ILE A 326 -13.49 18.70 -14.05
C ILE A 326 -14.31 19.30 -12.90
N ALA A 327 -15.50 18.79 -12.62
CA ALA A 327 -16.40 19.35 -11.61
C ALA A 327 -15.75 19.40 -10.21
N CYS A 328 -15.03 18.34 -9.84
CA CYS A 328 -14.21 18.25 -8.63
C CYS A 328 -13.10 17.22 -8.84
N SER A 329 -11.95 17.41 -8.22
CA SER A 329 -10.89 16.40 -8.08
C SER A 329 -10.77 16.00 -6.61
N PRO A 330 -10.36 14.78 -6.29
CA PRO A 330 -10.06 13.64 -7.17
C PRO A 330 -11.24 13.16 -8.02
N LEU A 331 -10.99 12.26 -9.00
CA LEU A 331 -11.95 11.89 -10.05
C LEU A 331 -13.24 11.23 -9.49
N HIS A 332 -13.15 10.45 -8.41
CA HIS A 332 -14.34 9.86 -7.77
C HIS A 332 -15.36 10.95 -7.37
N ASN A 333 -14.93 12.10 -6.87
CA ASN A 333 -15.81 13.22 -6.52
C ASN A 333 -16.51 13.83 -7.73
N HIS A 334 -15.86 13.81 -8.88
CA HIS A 334 -16.47 14.26 -10.14
C HIS A 334 -17.71 13.44 -10.50
N PHE A 335 -17.63 12.11 -10.35
CA PHE A 335 -18.76 11.22 -10.64
C PHE A 335 -19.90 11.38 -9.63
N VAL A 336 -19.59 11.53 -8.35
CA VAL A 336 -20.58 11.76 -7.29
C VAL A 336 -21.31 13.09 -7.52
N LEU A 337 -20.58 14.18 -7.84
CA LEU A 337 -21.18 15.47 -8.14
C LEU A 337 -22.05 15.47 -9.41
N ARG A 338 -21.77 14.53 -10.35
CA ARG A 338 -22.64 14.29 -11.50
C ARG A 338 -23.86 13.44 -11.21
N GLY A 339 -24.13 13.13 -9.94
CA GLY A 339 -25.32 12.39 -9.50
C GLY A 339 -25.19 10.88 -9.55
N GLN A 340 -23.97 10.32 -9.72
CA GLN A 340 -23.79 8.88 -9.60
C GLN A 340 -23.78 8.48 -8.12
N HIS A 341 -24.46 7.38 -7.80
CA HIS A 341 -24.48 6.83 -6.44
C HIS A 341 -23.09 6.35 -6.03
N GLU A 342 -22.65 6.65 -4.79
CA GLU A 342 -21.30 6.35 -4.29
C GLU A 342 -20.93 4.87 -4.48
N LEU A 343 -21.80 3.93 -4.10
CA LEU A 343 -21.55 2.48 -4.28
C LEU A 343 -21.26 2.11 -5.73
N LYS A 344 -21.98 2.74 -6.68
CA LYS A 344 -21.75 2.48 -8.11
C LYS A 344 -20.38 2.98 -8.56
N VAL A 345 -19.94 4.11 -8.05
CA VAL A 345 -18.59 4.64 -8.30
C VAL A 345 -17.55 3.69 -7.71
N VAL A 346 -17.67 3.33 -6.44
CA VAL A 346 -16.74 2.43 -5.74
C VAL A 346 -16.57 1.10 -6.47
N VAL A 347 -17.67 0.42 -6.80
CA VAL A 347 -17.61 -0.88 -7.52
C VAL A 347 -16.95 -0.74 -8.89
N ARG A 348 -17.22 0.35 -9.63
CA ARG A 348 -16.56 0.60 -10.92
C ARG A 348 -15.06 0.80 -10.79
N PHE A 349 -14.62 1.47 -9.72
CA PHE A 349 -13.20 1.65 -9.43
C PHE A 349 -12.53 0.33 -9.02
N TRP A 350 -13.22 -0.54 -8.27
CA TRP A 350 -12.73 -1.90 -7.99
C TRP A 350 -12.57 -2.73 -9.27
N ILE A 351 -13.55 -2.67 -10.18
CA ILE A 351 -13.45 -3.32 -11.50
C ILE A 351 -12.25 -2.76 -12.27
N GLY A 352 -12.08 -1.42 -12.28
CA GLY A 352 -10.91 -0.78 -12.88
C GLY A 352 -9.60 -1.26 -12.27
N SER A 353 -9.52 -1.35 -10.93
CA SER A 353 -8.34 -1.85 -10.23
C SER A 353 -8.05 -3.32 -10.55
N ALA A 354 -9.08 -4.18 -10.63
CA ALA A 354 -8.93 -5.57 -11.03
C ALA A 354 -8.39 -5.70 -12.46
N VAL A 355 -8.92 -4.89 -13.39
CA VAL A 355 -8.43 -4.83 -14.78
C VAL A 355 -6.97 -4.36 -14.82
N CYS A 356 -6.61 -3.31 -14.07
CA CYS A 356 -5.24 -2.83 -13.96
C CYS A 356 -4.30 -3.91 -13.42
N ALA A 357 -4.70 -4.64 -12.39
CA ALA A 357 -3.93 -5.76 -11.83
C ALA A 357 -3.73 -6.89 -12.87
N ALA A 358 -4.77 -7.23 -13.63
CA ALA A 358 -4.70 -8.21 -14.71
C ALA A 358 -3.77 -7.77 -15.85
N ILE A 359 -3.83 -6.49 -16.24
CA ILE A 359 -2.92 -5.90 -17.24
C ILE A 359 -1.48 -5.96 -16.75
N ALA A 360 -1.21 -5.60 -15.48
CA ALA A 360 0.13 -5.67 -14.92
C ALA A 360 0.69 -7.10 -14.94
N ALA A 361 -0.15 -8.11 -14.62
CA ALA A 361 0.22 -9.52 -14.72
C ALA A 361 0.47 -9.96 -16.18
N ALA A 362 -0.35 -9.50 -17.14
CA ALA A 362 -0.17 -9.81 -18.54
C ALA A 362 1.12 -9.22 -19.13
N LEU A 363 1.48 -8.01 -18.72
CA LEU A 363 2.71 -7.33 -19.16
C LEU A 363 3.99 -8.07 -18.75
N LEU A 364 3.96 -8.94 -17.75
CA LEU A 364 5.11 -9.80 -17.40
C LEU A 364 5.55 -10.71 -18.55
N LYS A 365 4.64 -11.13 -19.40
CA LYS A 365 4.93 -12.05 -20.50
C LYS A 365 5.26 -11.36 -21.83
N VAL A 366 5.13 -10.04 -21.89
CA VAL A 366 5.42 -9.26 -23.12
C VAL A 366 6.90 -8.84 -23.20
N ARG A 367 7.68 -9.19 -22.17
CA ARG A 367 9.13 -8.95 -22.10
C ARG A 367 9.94 -9.86 -22.99
#